data_3ac12d105595400db4ef06c1db2e23e8
#
_entry.id   3ac12d105595400db4ef06c1db2e23e8
#
_cell.length_a   1.000
_cell.length_b   1.000
_cell.length_c   1.000
_cell.angle_alpha   90.00
_cell.angle_beta   90.00
_cell.angle_gamma   90.00
#
_symmetry.space_group_name_H-M   'P 1'
#
loop_
_entity.id
_entity.type
_entity.pdbx_description
1 polymer ?
#
loop_
_entity_poly.entity_id
_entity_poly.type
_entity_poly.pdbx_seq_one_letter_code
_entity_poly.pdbx_strand_id
1 'polypeptide(L)'
;MMIDFSKAYSRADFVNYLRRDFLPDDFEQGESNVPFWAHMNYASAATCLGKSKTLDLVVYEIKHTSRHDARVGLSKDAFRMLAGEKQSRALVIFVPEDDANNYRFSLIEIQLSIGENDSNVTRTYSNPRRYSYYLGKGIACYTPNKYLNELGRVKDVKDLFDRFSVEVLTKAFYQELSDWYAWAIKVISFPNDITKRTDDKLHNHE
;
A
#
# COMPACT_ATOMS: atom_id res chain seq x y z
N MET A 1 3.45 -13.38 17.24
CA MET A 1 3.44 -14.26 16.04
C MET A 1 3.20 -13.33 14.87
N MET A 2 4.18 -13.17 14.00
CA MET A 2 4.07 -12.27 12.84
C MET A 2 2.93 -12.72 11.93
N ILE A 3 2.25 -11.75 11.31
CA ILE A 3 1.20 -12.05 10.32
C ILE A 3 1.84 -12.62 9.05
N ASP A 4 1.20 -13.61 8.45
CA ASP A 4 1.61 -14.18 7.15
C ASP A 4 0.82 -13.50 6.03
N PHE A 5 1.44 -12.52 5.39
CA PHE A 5 0.83 -11.75 4.29
C PHE A 5 0.57 -12.55 3.01
N SER A 6 1.07 -13.78 2.90
CA SER A 6 0.81 -14.68 1.77
C SER A 6 -0.50 -15.46 1.91
N LYS A 7 -1.22 -15.30 3.02
CA LYS A 7 -2.52 -15.93 3.26
C LYS A 7 -3.68 -15.05 2.87
N ALA A 8 -4.85 -15.68 2.72
CA ALA A 8 -6.11 -14.96 2.58
C ALA A 8 -6.34 -14.02 3.77
N TYR A 9 -7.06 -12.93 3.53
CA TYR A 9 -7.38 -11.96 4.58
C TYR A 9 -8.22 -12.58 5.70
N SER A 10 -7.80 -12.31 6.92
CA SER A 10 -8.55 -12.58 8.15
C SER A 10 -8.58 -11.31 8.99
N ARG A 11 -9.78 -10.76 9.23
CA ARG A 11 -9.93 -9.54 10.06
C ARG A 11 -9.32 -9.73 11.44
N ALA A 12 -9.61 -10.87 12.08
CA ALA A 12 -9.13 -11.14 13.43
C ALA A 12 -7.60 -11.16 13.52
N ASP A 13 -6.94 -11.84 12.57
CA ASP A 13 -5.48 -11.93 12.51
C ASP A 13 -4.87 -10.55 12.20
N PHE A 14 -5.49 -9.80 11.29
CA PHE A 14 -5.00 -8.48 10.90
C PHE A 14 -5.14 -7.46 12.03
N VAL A 15 -6.26 -7.42 12.74
CA VAL A 15 -6.45 -6.56 13.92
C VAL A 15 -5.49 -6.92 15.05
N ASN A 16 -5.27 -8.21 15.29
CA ASN A 16 -4.28 -8.68 16.26
C ASN A 16 -2.87 -8.22 15.89
N TYR A 17 -2.49 -8.33 14.61
CA TYR A 17 -1.22 -7.84 14.09
C TYR A 17 -1.08 -6.33 14.28
N LEU A 18 -2.08 -5.54 13.88
CA LEU A 18 -2.07 -4.08 14.05
C LEU A 18 -1.82 -3.69 15.51
N ARG A 19 -2.51 -4.34 16.43
CA ARG A 19 -2.44 -4.03 17.87
C ARG A 19 -1.14 -4.47 18.51
N ARG A 20 -0.60 -5.64 18.15
CA ARG A 20 0.52 -6.27 18.86
C ARG A 20 1.87 -5.93 18.25
N ASP A 21 1.92 -5.85 16.93
CA ASP A 21 3.18 -5.91 16.20
C ASP A 21 3.43 -4.66 15.35
N PHE A 22 2.39 -3.93 14.92
CA PHE A 22 2.54 -2.86 13.93
C PHE A 22 2.29 -1.44 14.47
N LEU A 23 1.14 -1.18 15.10
CA LEU A 23 0.79 0.15 15.58
C LEU A 23 1.36 0.43 16.98
N PRO A 24 1.49 1.71 17.39
CA PRO A 24 1.87 2.08 18.75
C PRO A 24 0.90 1.51 19.80
N ASP A 25 1.32 1.52 21.07
CA ASP A 25 0.52 0.99 22.21
C ASP A 25 -0.80 1.75 22.46
N ASP A 26 -0.90 2.97 21.93
CA ASP A 26 -2.11 3.81 22.01
C ASP A 26 -3.20 3.41 21.00
N PHE A 27 -2.97 2.36 20.20
CA PHE A 27 -3.98 1.87 19.27
C PHE A 27 -5.17 1.28 20.02
N GLU A 28 -6.28 2.00 19.98
CA GLU A 28 -7.56 1.59 20.56
C GLU A 28 -8.37 0.82 19.50
N GLN A 29 -8.45 -0.50 19.67
CA GLN A 29 -9.31 -1.32 18.84
C GLN A 29 -10.78 -1.01 19.12
N GLY A 30 -11.58 -0.83 18.08
CA GLY A 30 -13.02 -0.64 18.19
C GLY A 30 -13.68 -0.86 16.84
N GLU A 31 -14.69 -1.74 16.80
CA GLU A 31 -15.43 -2.02 15.57
C GLU A 31 -16.71 -1.20 15.51
N SER A 32 -16.85 -0.41 14.47
CA SER A 32 -18.08 0.32 14.18
C SER A 32 -18.30 0.42 12.67
N ASN A 33 -19.55 0.22 12.25
CA ASN A 33 -19.90 0.42 10.84
C ASN A 33 -19.85 1.91 10.51
N VAL A 34 -19.21 2.20 9.36
CA VAL A 34 -19.16 3.56 8.82
C VAL A 34 -20.35 3.76 7.89
N PRO A 35 -21.13 4.86 8.05
CA PRO A 35 -22.24 5.12 7.16
C PRO A 35 -21.74 5.34 5.72
N PHE A 36 -22.49 4.81 4.76
CA PHE A 36 -22.18 5.04 3.35
C PHE A 36 -22.57 6.45 2.94
N TRP A 37 -21.63 7.17 2.36
CA TRP A 37 -21.87 8.47 1.77
C TRP A 37 -22.43 8.30 0.35
N ALA A 38 -23.38 9.14 -0.02
CA ALA A 38 -23.88 9.23 -1.40
C ALA A 38 -22.70 9.37 -2.37
N HIS A 39 -22.66 8.54 -3.43
CA HIS A 39 -21.64 8.51 -4.49
C HIS A 39 -20.43 7.56 -4.29
N MET A 40 -20.50 6.58 -3.42
CA MET A 40 -19.57 5.44 -3.48
C MET A 40 -19.96 4.52 -4.64
N ASN A 41 -18.97 4.13 -5.46
CA ASN A 41 -19.22 3.36 -6.67
C ASN A 41 -18.79 1.89 -6.55
N TYR A 42 -17.81 1.62 -5.74
CA TYR A 42 -17.16 0.30 -5.63
C TYR A 42 -17.18 -0.27 -4.22
N ALA A 43 -17.18 0.57 -3.21
CA ALA A 43 -17.28 0.13 -1.82
C ALA A 43 -18.69 -0.35 -1.51
N SER A 44 -18.80 -1.55 -0.92
CA SER A 44 -20.07 -2.17 -0.49
C SER A 44 -20.29 -2.09 1.01
N ALA A 45 -19.23 -2.08 1.81
CA ALA A 45 -19.27 -1.89 3.26
C ALA A 45 -17.96 -1.28 3.75
N ALA A 46 -18.05 -0.49 4.82
CA ALA A 46 -16.89 0.04 5.52
C ALA A 46 -17.05 -0.13 7.03
N THR A 47 -15.98 -0.61 7.67
CA THR A 47 -15.91 -0.83 9.12
C THR A 47 -14.68 -0.11 9.67
N CYS A 48 -14.86 0.73 10.66
CA CYS A 48 -13.73 1.24 11.45
C CYS A 48 -13.25 0.11 12.37
N LEU A 49 -11.94 -0.13 12.38
CA LEU A 49 -11.31 -1.19 13.19
C LEU A 49 -10.56 -0.65 14.40
N GLY A 50 -10.36 0.65 14.47
CA GLY A 50 -9.67 1.30 15.58
C GLY A 50 -8.98 2.60 15.20
N LYS A 51 -8.35 3.23 16.20
CA LYS A 51 -7.70 4.54 16.08
C LYS A 51 -6.40 4.59 16.87
N SER A 52 -5.43 5.37 16.39
CA SER A 52 -4.23 5.75 17.13
C SER A 52 -4.16 7.27 17.21
N LYS A 53 -4.05 7.80 18.42
CA LYS A 53 -3.95 9.26 18.65
C LYS A 53 -2.55 9.78 18.30
N THR A 54 -1.52 9.03 18.66
CA THR A 54 -0.12 9.39 18.39
C THR A 54 0.13 9.58 16.89
N LEU A 55 -0.49 8.76 16.06
CA LEU A 55 -0.33 8.84 14.60
C LEU A 55 -1.40 9.69 13.91
N ASP A 56 -2.39 10.22 14.64
CA ASP A 56 -3.59 10.85 14.05
C ASP A 56 -4.15 9.97 12.92
N LEU A 57 -4.44 8.73 13.26
CA LEU A 57 -4.68 7.65 12.31
C LEU A 57 -5.93 6.86 12.67
N VAL A 58 -6.74 6.57 11.65
CA VAL A 58 -7.86 5.63 11.75
C VAL A 58 -7.61 4.43 10.86
N VAL A 59 -8.04 3.25 11.30
CA VAL A 59 -7.94 2.02 10.50
C VAL A 59 -9.33 1.62 10.03
N TYR A 60 -9.46 1.38 8.71
CA TYR A 60 -10.70 0.93 8.10
C TYR A 60 -10.51 -0.37 7.32
N GLU A 61 -11.52 -1.22 7.37
CA GLU A 61 -11.75 -2.26 6.39
C GLU A 61 -12.82 -1.79 5.43
N ILE A 62 -12.55 -1.84 4.13
CA ILE A 62 -13.51 -1.53 3.06
C ILE A 62 -13.72 -2.78 2.22
N LYS A 63 -14.93 -3.31 2.25
CA LYS A 63 -15.36 -4.34 1.31
C LYS A 63 -15.77 -3.72 -0.01
N HIS A 64 -15.52 -4.44 -1.11
CA HIS A 64 -15.80 -3.94 -2.45
C HIS A 64 -16.21 -5.04 -3.42
N THR A 65 -17.03 -4.67 -4.40
CA THR A 65 -17.56 -5.56 -5.45
C THR A 65 -16.78 -5.46 -6.78
N SER A 66 -15.67 -4.75 -6.78
CA SER A 66 -14.88 -4.56 -8.00
C SER A 66 -14.25 -5.88 -8.46
N ARG A 67 -14.56 -6.31 -9.68
CA ARG A 67 -13.99 -7.52 -10.31
C ARG A 67 -12.54 -7.34 -10.77
N HIS A 68 -12.11 -6.10 -10.95
CA HIS A 68 -10.76 -5.75 -11.35
C HIS A 68 -10.15 -4.86 -10.27
N ASP A 69 -8.85 -4.83 -10.24
CA ASP A 69 -8.07 -3.99 -9.36
C ASP A 69 -8.37 -2.49 -9.62
N ALA A 70 -9.56 -2.05 -9.22
CA ALA A 70 -10.05 -0.69 -9.40
C ALA A 70 -9.31 0.29 -8.49
N ARG A 71 -7.98 0.40 -8.72
CA ARG A 71 -7.06 1.22 -7.93
C ARG A 71 -7.58 2.64 -7.76
N VAL A 72 -8.05 3.25 -8.83
CA VAL A 72 -8.48 4.65 -8.85
C VAL A 72 -9.86 4.80 -8.21
N GLY A 73 -10.81 3.93 -8.57
CA GLY A 73 -12.19 4.00 -8.07
C GLY A 73 -12.28 3.78 -6.57
N LEU A 74 -11.66 2.71 -6.06
CA LEU A 74 -11.60 2.42 -4.62
C LEU A 74 -10.89 3.51 -3.83
N SER A 75 -9.83 4.11 -4.38
CA SER A 75 -9.15 5.23 -3.74
C SER A 75 -10.06 6.46 -3.63
N LYS A 76 -10.88 6.74 -4.66
CA LYS A 76 -11.86 7.83 -4.61
C LYS A 76 -12.94 7.59 -3.57
N ASP A 77 -13.43 6.36 -3.45
CA ASP A 77 -14.44 6.01 -2.45
C ASP A 77 -13.87 6.13 -1.02
N ALA A 78 -12.68 5.58 -0.77
CA ALA A 78 -12.00 5.73 0.52
C ALA A 78 -11.72 7.21 0.85
N PHE A 79 -11.32 8.00 -0.14
CA PHE A 79 -11.09 9.43 0.03
C PHE A 79 -12.37 10.18 0.42
N ARG A 80 -13.48 9.91 -0.25
CA ARG A 80 -14.79 10.51 0.08
C ARG A 80 -15.23 10.14 1.50
N MET A 81 -15.03 8.88 1.87
CA MET A 81 -15.31 8.40 3.23
C MET A 81 -14.47 9.15 4.26
N LEU A 82 -13.15 9.24 4.08
CA LEU A 82 -12.26 9.96 4.99
C LEU A 82 -12.63 11.44 5.12
N ALA A 83 -12.93 12.10 4.00
CA ALA A 83 -13.36 13.50 3.98
C ALA A 83 -14.67 13.68 4.76
N GLY A 84 -15.63 12.77 4.58
CA GLY A 84 -16.90 12.77 5.31
C GLY A 84 -16.74 12.55 6.80
N GLU A 85 -15.88 11.62 7.19
CA GLU A 85 -15.54 11.33 8.60
C GLU A 85 -14.57 12.37 9.20
N LYS A 86 -14.16 13.38 8.44
CA LYS A 86 -13.20 14.44 8.86
C LYS A 86 -11.85 13.87 9.33
N GLN A 87 -11.43 12.78 8.72
CA GLN A 87 -10.15 12.14 8.99
C GLN A 87 -9.10 12.60 7.97
N SER A 88 -7.91 12.93 8.44
CA SER A 88 -6.79 13.35 7.58
C SER A 88 -5.98 12.16 7.06
N ARG A 89 -5.91 11.08 7.84
CA ARG A 89 -5.07 9.91 7.55
C ARG A 89 -5.74 8.62 7.96
N ALA A 90 -5.60 7.60 7.10
CA ALA A 90 -6.08 6.27 7.42
C ALA A 90 -5.20 5.16 6.87
N LEU A 91 -5.14 4.04 7.59
CA LEU A 91 -4.81 2.74 7.04
C LEU A 91 -6.10 2.06 6.57
N VAL A 92 -6.11 1.62 5.34
CA VAL A 92 -7.30 1.01 4.74
C VAL A 92 -6.95 -0.38 4.20
N ILE A 93 -7.72 -1.36 4.64
CA ILE A 93 -7.68 -2.70 4.10
C ILE A 93 -8.85 -2.83 3.11
N PHE A 94 -8.53 -2.96 1.81
CA PHE A 94 -9.52 -3.22 0.78
C PHE A 94 -9.65 -4.72 0.55
N VAL A 95 -10.83 -5.25 0.80
CA VAL A 95 -11.12 -6.68 0.73
C VAL A 95 -12.22 -6.92 -0.30
N PRO A 96 -11.99 -7.70 -1.36
CA PRO A 96 -13.07 -8.11 -2.26
C PRO A 96 -14.15 -8.89 -1.51
N GLU A 97 -15.42 -8.66 -1.84
CA GLU A 97 -16.56 -9.32 -1.20
C GLU A 97 -16.61 -10.82 -1.53
N ASP A 98 -16.34 -11.14 -2.80
CA ASP A 98 -16.48 -12.49 -3.33
C ASP A 98 -15.25 -13.37 -3.06
N ASP A 99 -14.08 -12.76 -2.82
CA ASP A 99 -12.82 -13.49 -2.67
C ASP A 99 -11.80 -12.76 -1.78
N ALA A 100 -11.70 -13.18 -0.54
CA ALA A 100 -10.71 -12.67 0.41
C ALA A 100 -9.28 -13.23 0.22
N ASN A 101 -9.01 -14.00 -0.83
CA ASN A 101 -7.68 -14.56 -1.09
C ASN A 101 -6.63 -13.46 -1.32
N ASN A 102 -7.04 -12.38 -1.97
CA ASN A 102 -6.16 -11.24 -2.23
C ASN A 102 -6.79 -9.95 -1.74
N TYR A 103 -5.99 -9.09 -1.14
CA TYR A 103 -6.44 -7.83 -0.54
C TYR A 103 -5.37 -6.74 -0.67
N ARG A 104 -5.74 -5.50 -0.37
CA ARG A 104 -4.79 -4.38 -0.35
C ARG A 104 -4.72 -3.75 1.00
N PHE A 105 -3.51 -3.49 1.47
CA PHE A 105 -3.24 -2.69 2.65
C PHE A 105 -2.63 -1.36 2.23
N SER A 106 -3.30 -0.27 2.53
CA SER A 106 -2.99 1.05 2.00
C SER A 106 -2.91 2.10 3.08
N LEU A 107 -1.95 3.00 2.98
CA LEU A 107 -1.93 4.27 3.68
C LEU A 107 -2.52 5.35 2.77
N ILE A 108 -3.52 6.07 3.27
CA ILE A 108 -4.19 7.17 2.55
C ILE A 108 -4.07 8.43 3.39
N GLU A 109 -3.62 9.51 2.78
CA GLU A 109 -3.55 10.83 3.40
C GLU A 109 -4.30 11.86 2.55
N ILE A 110 -5.01 12.74 3.26
CA ILE A 110 -5.70 13.91 2.71
C ILE A 110 -5.05 15.14 3.33
N GLN A 111 -4.46 16.00 2.50
CA GLN A 111 -4.00 17.30 2.97
C GLN A 111 -5.12 18.33 2.76
N LEU A 112 -5.52 18.98 3.85
CA LEU A 112 -6.44 20.11 3.82
C LEU A 112 -5.62 21.37 3.62
N SER A 113 -5.78 22.06 2.49
CA SER A 113 -5.26 23.43 2.32
C SER A 113 -6.38 24.42 2.61
N ILE A 114 -6.13 25.34 3.52
CA ILE A 114 -7.00 26.49 3.77
C ILE A 114 -6.52 27.58 2.82
N GLY A 115 -7.36 27.96 1.85
CA GLY A 115 -7.06 29.09 0.97
C GLY A 115 -7.15 30.40 1.74
N GLU A 116 -6.11 31.22 1.66
CA GLU A 116 -5.98 32.53 2.35
C GLU A 116 -6.77 33.66 1.71
N ASN A 117 -7.77 33.44 0.90
CA ASN A 117 -8.54 34.53 0.30
C ASN A 117 -10.01 34.53 0.74
N ASP A 118 -10.33 35.58 1.50
CA ASP A 118 -11.64 36.15 1.77
C ASP A 118 -12.80 35.25 2.18
N SER A 119 -13.19 35.41 3.45
CA SER A 119 -14.53 35.17 4.04
C SER A 119 -15.27 33.85 3.77
N ASN A 120 -14.82 33.00 2.87
CA ASN A 120 -15.31 31.64 2.68
C ASN A 120 -14.16 30.64 2.80
N VAL A 121 -14.13 29.86 3.88
CA VAL A 121 -13.18 28.75 4.05
C VAL A 121 -13.48 27.68 3.01
N THR A 122 -12.89 27.81 1.85
CA THR A 122 -12.96 26.78 0.80
C THR A 122 -11.96 25.69 1.16
N ARG A 123 -12.47 24.54 1.62
CA ARG A 123 -11.63 23.36 1.87
C ARG A 123 -11.25 22.76 0.52
N THR A 124 -10.05 23.05 0.05
CA THR A 124 -9.48 22.35 -1.11
C THR A 124 -8.78 21.10 -0.62
N TYR A 125 -9.22 19.96 -1.12
CA TYR A 125 -8.58 18.67 -0.85
C TYR A 125 -7.45 18.47 -1.86
N SER A 126 -6.26 18.18 -1.39
CA SER A 126 -5.17 17.74 -2.27
C SER A 126 -5.54 16.41 -2.92
N ASN A 127 -4.91 16.09 -4.06
CA ASN A 127 -5.03 14.75 -4.61
C ASN A 127 -4.60 13.72 -3.55
N PRO A 128 -5.42 12.69 -3.27
CA PRO A 128 -5.11 11.72 -2.25
C PRO A 128 -3.82 10.99 -2.59
N ARG A 129 -2.87 11.01 -1.69
CA ARG A 129 -1.69 10.16 -1.78
C ARG A 129 -2.08 8.80 -1.23
N ARG A 130 -1.97 7.78 -2.06
CA ARG A 130 -2.21 6.40 -1.70
C ARG A 130 -0.95 5.58 -1.94
N TYR A 131 -0.50 4.94 -0.90
CA TYR A 131 0.57 3.97 -0.94
C TYR A 131 0.00 2.61 -0.55
N SER A 132 0.25 1.56 -1.33
CA SER A 132 -0.51 0.32 -1.22
C SER A 132 0.34 -0.91 -1.46
N TYR A 133 0.21 -1.87 -0.57
CA TYR A 133 0.67 -3.24 -0.76
C TYR A 133 -0.47 -4.12 -1.26
N TYR A 134 -0.19 -4.97 -2.23
CA TYR A 134 -1.07 -6.05 -2.67
C TYR A 134 -0.61 -7.34 -2.01
N LEU A 135 -1.50 -8.01 -1.31
CA LEU A 135 -1.21 -9.10 -0.39
C LEU A 135 -2.15 -10.29 -0.67
N GLY A 136 -1.79 -11.47 -0.17
CA GLY A 136 -2.63 -12.65 -0.25
C GLY A 136 -2.02 -13.82 -1.01
N LYS A 137 -2.85 -14.78 -1.34
CA LYS A 137 -2.42 -16.03 -1.99
C LYS A 137 -1.72 -15.79 -3.32
N GLY A 138 -0.55 -16.43 -3.48
CA GLY A 138 0.22 -16.37 -4.72
C GLY A 138 0.94 -15.06 -4.95
N ILE A 139 0.90 -14.12 -3.98
CA ILE A 139 1.61 -12.84 -4.06
C ILE A 139 2.93 -12.93 -3.33
N ALA A 140 4.00 -12.45 -3.97
CA ALA A 140 5.31 -12.33 -3.34
C ALA A 140 5.28 -11.24 -2.26
N CYS A 141 5.49 -11.63 -1.00
CA CYS A 141 5.37 -10.75 0.16
C CYS A 141 6.73 -10.38 0.78
N TYR A 142 7.84 -10.48 0.03
CA TYR A 142 9.17 -10.12 0.54
C TYR A 142 9.21 -8.68 1.05
N THR A 143 8.83 -7.73 0.20
CA THR A 143 8.83 -6.31 0.54
C THR A 143 7.86 -5.96 1.68
N PRO A 144 6.58 -6.42 1.66
CA PRO A 144 5.70 -6.25 2.81
C PRO A 144 6.27 -6.81 4.11
N ASN A 145 6.86 -8.01 4.09
CA ASN A 145 7.45 -8.59 5.29
C ASN A 145 8.58 -7.72 5.86
N LYS A 146 9.48 -7.27 4.99
CA LYS A 146 10.60 -6.42 5.40
C LYS A 146 10.14 -5.12 6.08
N TYR A 147 9.18 -4.39 5.48
CA TYR A 147 8.79 -3.07 5.95
C TYR A 147 7.65 -3.10 6.97
N LEU A 148 6.79 -4.08 6.95
CA LEU A 148 5.63 -4.15 7.83
C LEU A 148 5.82 -5.11 9.01
N ASN A 149 6.58 -6.20 8.85
CA ASN A 149 6.81 -7.17 9.93
C ASN A 149 8.15 -6.96 10.66
N GLU A 150 9.27 -6.84 9.91
CA GLU A 150 10.61 -6.93 10.51
C GLU A 150 11.02 -5.65 11.25
N LEU A 151 10.49 -4.49 10.87
CA LEU A 151 10.81 -3.22 11.50
C LEU A 151 10.12 -3.00 12.86
N GLY A 152 9.24 -3.92 13.26
CA GLY A 152 8.47 -3.82 14.49
C GLY A 152 7.44 -2.69 14.46
N ARG A 153 7.07 -2.14 15.62
CA ARG A 153 6.03 -1.11 15.74
C ARG A 153 6.43 0.22 15.09
N VAL A 154 5.45 0.85 14.49
CA VAL A 154 5.57 2.23 13.96
C VAL A 154 5.84 3.20 15.10
N LYS A 155 6.86 4.02 14.96
CA LYS A 155 7.33 4.95 16.00
C LYS A 155 6.62 6.30 15.92
N ASP A 156 6.46 6.81 14.72
CA ASP A 156 5.88 8.12 14.42
C ASP A 156 5.28 8.17 13.02
N VAL A 157 4.71 9.29 12.67
CA VAL A 157 4.08 9.53 11.36
C VAL A 157 5.08 9.39 10.22
N LYS A 158 6.31 9.85 10.42
CA LYS A 158 7.36 9.76 9.41
C LYS A 158 7.73 8.30 9.14
N ASP A 159 7.96 7.51 10.18
CA ASP A 159 8.23 6.06 10.07
C ASP A 159 7.07 5.34 9.35
N LEU A 160 5.80 5.70 9.66
CA LEU A 160 4.65 5.16 8.95
C LEU A 160 4.71 5.45 7.44
N PHE A 161 5.00 6.69 7.05
CA PHE A 161 5.13 7.05 5.64
C PHE A 161 6.31 6.36 4.96
N ASP A 162 7.46 6.29 5.62
CA ASP A 162 8.65 5.64 5.10
C ASP A 162 8.37 4.16 4.77
N ARG A 163 7.59 3.45 5.59
CA ARG A 163 7.20 2.04 5.35
C ARG A 163 6.29 1.84 4.15
N PHE A 164 5.52 2.85 3.78
CA PHE A 164 4.62 2.83 2.62
C PHE A 164 5.16 3.63 1.42
N SER A 165 6.32 4.27 1.55
CA SER A 165 6.87 5.15 0.52
C SER A 165 7.26 4.38 -0.75
N VAL A 166 6.84 4.91 -1.90
CA VAL A 166 7.26 4.40 -3.21
C VAL A 166 8.78 4.53 -3.39
N GLU A 167 9.40 5.55 -2.81
CA GLU A 167 10.84 5.78 -2.89
C GLU A 167 11.63 4.66 -2.22
N VAL A 168 11.21 4.24 -1.03
CA VAL A 168 11.82 3.11 -0.30
C VAL A 168 11.64 1.82 -1.09
N LEU A 169 10.45 1.56 -1.63
CA LEU A 169 10.16 0.38 -2.45
C LEU A 169 10.97 0.38 -3.75
N THR A 170 11.06 1.53 -4.41
CA THR A 170 11.82 1.70 -5.65
C THR A 170 13.31 1.50 -5.40
N LYS A 171 13.86 2.07 -4.34
CA LYS A 171 15.27 1.92 -3.98
C LYS A 171 15.62 0.47 -3.66
N ALA A 172 14.77 -0.23 -2.89
CA ALA A 172 14.95 -1.65 -2.59
C ALA A 172 14.90 -2.50 -3.88
N PHE A 173 13.95 -2.25 -4.77
CA PHE A 173 13.84 -2.94 -6.06
C PHE A 173 15.09 -2.74 -6.94
N TYR A 174 15.59 -1.52 -7.06
CA TYR A 174 16.80 -1.26 -7.84
C TYR A 174 18.03 -1.91 -7.23
N GLN A 175 18.12 -1.99 -5.91
CA GLN A 175 19.21 -2.71 -5.25
C GLN A 175 19.15 -4.21 -5.55
N GLU A 176 18.00 -4.83 -5.39
CA GLU A 176 17.79 -6.25 -5.71
C GLU A 176 18.05 -6.56 -7.18
N LEU A 177 17.60 -5.68 -8.08
CA LEU A 177 17.86 -5.82 -9.52
C LEU A 177 19.36 -5.70 -9.83
N SER A 178 20.07 -4.78 -9.20
CA SER A 178 21.51 -4.60 -9.35
C SER A 178 22.27 -5.82 -8.85
N ASP A 179 21.90 -6.36 -7.71
CA ASP A 179 22.52 -7.56 -7.12
C ASP A 179 22.27 -8.79 -7.99
N TRP A 180 21.04 -8.94 -8.49
CA TRP A 180 20.71 -10.00 -9.47
C TRP A 180 21.51 -9.87 -10.76
N TYR A 181 21.63 -8.65 -11.30
CA TYR A 181 22.38 -8.40 -12.52
C TYR A 181 23.88 -8.71 -12.33
N ALA A 182 24.46 -8.28 -11.21
CA ALA A 182 25.85 -8.59 -10.86
C ALA A 182 26.10 -10.09 -10.69
N TRP A 183 25.13 -10.83 -10.16
CA TRP A 183 25.16 -12.28 -10.10
C TRP A 183 25.03 -12.91 -11.50
N ALA A 184 24.06 -12.46 -12.29
CA ALA A 184 23.79 -13.00 -13.62
C ALA A 184 25.01 -12.89 -14.56
N ILE A 185 25.72 -11.75 -14.56
CA ILE A 185 26.96 -11.55 -15.32
C ILE A 185 28.05 -12.58 -14.96
N LYS A 186 28.09 -13.01 -13.71
CA LYS A 186 29.10 -13.99 -13.24
C LYS A 186 28.78 -15.41 -13.62
N VAL A 187 27.49 -15.73 -13.77
CA VAL A 187 26.99 -17.14 -13.91
C VAL A 187 26.58 -17.44 -15.35
N ILE A 188 26.10 -16.44 -16.09
CA ILE A 188 25.65 -16.64 -17.47
C ILE A 188 26.84 -16.53 -18.41
N SER A 189 27.14 -17.64 -19.07
CA SER A 189 28.11 -17.71 -20.17
C SER A 189 27.35 -17.72 -21.50
N PHE A 190 27.59 -16.74 -22.33
CA PHE A 190 27.06 -16.74 -23.71
C PHE A 190 27.97 -17.55 -24.60
N PRO A 191 27.42 -18.42 -25.48
CA PRO A 191 28.26 -19.11 -26.49
C PRO A 191 28.98 -18.11 -27.37
N ASN A 192 30.28 -18.30 -27.57
CA ASN A 192 31.17 -17.40 -28.33
C ASN A 192 30.81 -17.24 -29.82
N ASP A 193 29.81 -17.93 -30.33
CA ASP A 193 29.38 -17.87 -31.73
C ASP A 193 28.82 -16.50 -32.15
N ILE A 194 28.46 -15.65 -31.23
CA ILE A 194 27.93 -14.31 -31.52
C ILE A 194 29.06 -13.33 -31.83
N THR A 195 30.22 -13.46 -31.21
CA THR A 195 31.39 -12.62 -31.44
C THR A 195 31.99 -12.81 -32.85
N LYS A 196 31.99 -14.06 -33.36
CA LYS A 196 32.47 -14.33 -34.74
C LYS A 196 31.56 -13.74 -35.82
N ARG A 197 30.25 -13.62 -35.60
CA ARG A 197 29.31 -13.04 -36.56
C ARG A 197 29.37 -11.52 -36.65
N THR A 198 29.81 -10.84 -35.60
CA THR A 198 29.97 -9.37 -35.61
C THR A 198 31.24 -8.93 -36.31
N ASP A 199 32.31 -9.69 -36.17
CA ASP A 199 33.59 -9.35 -36.85
C ASP A 199 33.53 -9.57 -38.36
N ASP A 200 32.84 -10.62 -38.83
CA ASP A 200 32.64 -10.88 -40.26
C ASP A 200 31.77 -9.85 -41.00
N LYS A 201 30.92 -9.10 -40.29
CA LYS A 201 30.10 -8.04 -40.88
C LYS A 201 30.78 -6.68 -40.95
N LEU A 202 31.81 -6.45 -40.17
CA LEU A 202 32.58 -5.21 -40.19
C LEU A 202 33.64 -5.15 -41.29
N HIS A 203 34.05 -6.30 -41.84
CA HIS A 203 35.05 -6.36 -42.92
C HIS A 203 34.49 -6.37 -44.35
N ASN A 204 33.15 -6.40 -44.51
CA ASN A 204 32.53 -6.42 -45.85
C ASN A 204 31.94 -5.08 -46.31
N HIS A 205 32.34 -3.96 -45.69
CA HIS A 205 31.94 -2.60 -46.08
C HIS A 205 33.13 -1.65 -46.28
N GLU A 206 34.27 -2.17 -46.83
CA GLU A 206 35.27 -1.34 -47.48
C GLU A 206 35.26 -1.55 -49.01
#